data_e6d0e53e4e389d8c57b4361670e78888
#
_entry.id   e6d0e53e4e389d8c57b4361670e78888
#
_cell.length_a   1.000
_cell.length_b   1.000
_cell.length_c   1.000
_cell.angle_alpha   90.00
_cell.angle_beta   90.00
_cell.angle_gamma   90.00
#
_symmetry.space_group_name_H-M   'P 1'
#
loop_
_entity.id
_entity.type
_entity.pdbx_description
1 polymer ?
#
loop_
_entity_poly.entity_id
_entity_poly.type
_entity_poly.pdbx_seq_one_letter_code
_entity_poly.pdbx_strand_id
1 'polypeptide(L)'
;MGFVGVTVFAPLRLVHRETISPAQLGRTLCTEVAEQVPYWVAVLTPAERPLLTERSTEFEQASVTFALPDGAHRRRVLLLAALGSAVSTWQANNHRGSSAGVLVDLDLENTGAVHPVRLPALRTDALAVPSLREHLVDDVSRRLGSVPNGGRDYALTRNYPALASRAGAQIIVCEDALAEPSRDHAIDFGISVTDAGTATARITWAANLHGVDELIRLWSAAVHSLALATTGSSAA
;
A
#
# COMPACT_ATOMS: atom_id res chain seq x y z
N MET A 1 -23.30 -5.64 -44.06
CA MET A 1 -22.53 -6.22 -42.95
C MET A 1 -22.44 -5.19 -41.85
N GLY A 2 -23.32 -5.30 -40.83
CA GLY A 2 -23.40 -4.35 -39.74
C GLY A 2 -22.55 -4.84 -38.56
N PHE A 3 -21.66 -3.97 -38.10
CA PHE A 3 -20.91 -4.20 -36.86
C PHE A 3 -21.85 -3.93 -35.66
N VAL A 4 -22.17 -4.97 -34.90
CA VAL A 4 -22.82 -4.85 -33.61
C VAL A 4 -21.72 -4.56 -32.60
N GLY A 5 -21.65 -3.31 -32.13
CA GLY A 5 -20.79 -2.92 -31.03
C GLY A 5 -21.29 -3.50 -29.72
N VAL A 6 -20.56 -4.43 -29.15
CA VAL A 6 -20.82 -4.93 -27.79
C VAL A 6 -20.30 -3.90 -26.81
N THR A 7 -21.20 -3.13 -26.20
CA THR A 7 -20.88 -2.26 -25.06
C THR A 7 -20.69 -3.16 -23.83
N VAL A 8 -19.43 -3.39 -23.45
CA VAL A 8 -19.11 -4.09 -22.20
C VAL A 8 -19.37 -3.11 -21.06
N PHE A 9 -20.49 -3.26 -20.38
CA PHE A 9 -20.72 -2.60 -19.09
C PHE A 9 -19.79 -3.20 -18.06
N ALA A 10 -18.88 -2.40 -17.52
CA ALA A 10 -18.12 -2.78 -16.34
C ALA A 10 -19.13 -3.08 -15.20
N PRO A 11 -18.99 -4.20 -14.48
CA PRO A 11 -19.91 -4.53 -13.39
C PRO A 11 -19.84 -3.41 -12.35
N LEU A 12 -20.98 -2.77 -12.09
CA LEU A 12 -21.16 -1.88 -10.96
C LEU A 12 -20.77 -2.66 -9.69
N ARG A 13 -19.68 -2.24 -9.04
CA ARG A 13 -19.35 -2.75 -7.71
C ARG A 13 -20.57 -2.49 -6.81
N LEU A 14 -21.24 -3.54 -6.38
CA LEU A 14 -22.14 -3.50 -5.24
C LEU A 14 -21.24 -3.20 -4.02
N VAL A 15 -21.09 -1.92 -3.71
CA VAL A 15 -20.57 -1.51 -2.42
C VAL A 15 -21.58 -2.04 -1.41
N HIS A 16 -21.15 -2.98 -0.56
CA HIS A 16 -21.96 -3.37 0.60
C HIS A 16 -22.19 -2.07 1.37
N ARG A 17 -23.42 -1.56 1.29
CA ARG A 17 -23.88 -0.49 2.16
C ARG A 17 -24.03 -1.11 3.53
N GLU A 18 -22.98 -1.09 4.31
CA GLU A 18 -23.11 -1.25 5.75
C GLU A 18 -24.05 -0.14 6.22
N THR A 19 -25.05 -0.53 6.98
CA THR A 19 -26.03 0.39 7.53
C THR A 19 -25.30 1.26 8.55
N ILE A 20 -24.98 2.50 8.16
CA ILE A 20 -24.29 3.46 9.03
C ILE A 20 -25.16 3.71 10.24
N SER A 21 -24.68 3.47 11.44
CA SER A 21 -25.40 3.77 12.66
C SER A 21 -25.60 5.29 12.83
N PRO A 22 -26.65 5.76 13.53
CA PRO A 22 -26.85 7.18 13.79
C PRO A 22 -25.63 7.87 14.42
N ALA A 23 -24.91 7.18 15.28
CA ALA A 23 -23.67 7.68 15.89
C ALA A 23 -22.53 7.83 14.88
N GLN A 24 -22.38 6.87 13.96
CA GLN A 24 -21.41 6.96 12.86
C GLN A 24 -21.78 8.07 11.89
N LEU A 25 -23.07 8.25 11.58
CA LEU A 25 -23.54 9.35 10.74
C LEU A 25 -23.22 10.72 11.37
N GLY A 26 -23.45 10.87 12.68
CA GLY A 26 -23.10 12.09 13.41
C GLY A 26 -21.60 12.39 13.35
N ARG A 27 -20.75 11.37 13.50
CA ARG A 27 -19.28 11.52 13.36
C ARG A 27 -18.86 11.80 11.92
N THR A 28 -19.49 11.18 10.93
CA THR A 28 -19.20 11.44 9.52
C THR A 28 -19.46 12.90 9.14
N LEU A 29 -20.46 13.52 9.74
CA LEU A 29 -20.83 14.91 9.44
C LEU A 29 -20.07 15.95 10.28
N CYS A 30 -19.16 15.54 11.18
CA CYS A 30 -18.37 16.48 11.95
C CYS A 30 -17.32 17.18 11.06
N THR A 31 -16.99 18.43 11.40
CA THR A 31 -16.06 19.26 10.64
C THR A 31 -14.68 18.60 10.50
N GLU A 32 -14.20 17.96 11.56
CA GLU A 32 -12.89 17.28 11.60
C GLU A 32 -12.76 16.18 10.55
N VAL A 33 -13.83 15.42 10.29
CA VAL A 33 -13.86 14.38 9.25
C VAL A 33 -13.98 15.01 7.86
N ALA A 34 -14.82 16.04 7.73
CA ALA A 34 -15.01 16.75 6.46
C ALA A 34 -13.72 17.41 5.97
N GLU A 35 -12.93 18.00 6.86
CA GLU A 35 -11.65 18.65 6.55
C GLU A 35 -10.58 17.67 6.04
N GLN A 36 -10.71 16.38 6.32
CA GLN A 36 -9.78 15.36 5.81
C GLN A 36 -10.07 14.95 4.36
N VAL A 37 -11.29 15.19 3.85
CA VAL A 37 -11.71 14.73 2.50
C VAL A 37 -10.75 15.18 1.38
N PRO A 38 -10.29 16.46 1.32
CA PRO A 38 -9.33 16.88 0.28
C PRO A 38 -8.02 16.10 0.30
N TYR A 39 -7.50 15.78 1.49
CA TYR A 39 -6.29 14.96 1.65
C TYR A 39 -6.49 13.58 1.01
N TRP A 40 -7.57 12.88 1.36
CA TRP A 40 -7.85 11.55 0.83
C TRP A 40 -8.15 11.56 -0.67
N VAL A 41 -8.80 12.61 -1.18
CA VAL A 41 -8.95 12.81 -2.62
C VAL A 41 -7.59 12.88 -3.32
N ALA A 42 -6.64 13.63 -2.76
CA ALA A 42 -5.28 13.74 -3.32
C ALA A 42 -4.53 12.41 -3.26
N VAL A 43 -4.60 11.67 -2.15
CA VAL A 43 -3.96 10.35 -2.00
C VAL A 43 -4.50 9.35 -3.03
N LEU A 44 -5.83 9.33 -3.26
CA LEU A 44 -6.48 8.42 -4.20
C LEU A 44 -6.41 8.88 -5.66
N THR A 45 -5.73 9.99 -5.96
CA THR A 45 -5.59 10.54 -7.33
C THR A 45 -4.12 10.49 -7.78
N PRO A 46 -3.83 9.96 -8.98
CA PRO A 46 -4.73 9.27 -9.89
C PRO A 46 -5.17 7.89 -9.36
N ALA A 47 -6.27 7.36 -9.87
CA ALA A 47 -6.65 5.99 -9.58
C ALA A 47 -5.61 5.01 -10.13
N GLU A 48 -5.33 3.95 -9.37
CA GLU A 48 -4.46 2.88 -9.86
C GLU A 48 -5.16 1.97 -10.87
N ARG A 49 -4.36 1.43 -11.79
CA ARG A 49 -4.85 0.40 -12.69
C ARG A 49 -5.03 -0.89 -11.91
N PRO A 50 -6.15 -1.62 -12.11
CA PRO A 50 -6.33 -2.90 -11.44
C PRO A 50 -5.19 -3.87 -11.75
N LEU A 51 -4.68 -4.55 -10.73
CA LEU A 51 -3.68 -5.62 -10.88
C LEU A 51 -4.32 -6.87 -11.46
N LEU A 52 -5.60 -7.10 -11.15
CA LEU A 52 -6.40 -8.23 -11.60
C LEU A 52 -7.58 -7.77 -12.44
N THR A 53 -7.90 -8.50 -13.50
CA THR A 53 -9.14 -8.35 -14.27
C THR A 53 -10.30 -9.07 -13.60
N GLU A 54 -10.00 -10.22 -13.01
CA GLU A 54 -10.96 -11.05 -12.28
C GLU A 54 -10.35 -11.47 -10.93
N ARG A 55 -11.17 -11.56 -9.89
CA ARG A 55 -10.74 -12.02 -8.57
C ARG A 55 -10.62 -13.52 -8.55
N SER A 56 -9.49 -14.02 -8.06
CA SER A 56 -9.32 -15.43 -7.73
C SER A 56 -9.90 -15.73 -6.35
N THR A 57 -10.37 -16.94 -6.17
CA THR A 57 -10.69 -17.53 -4.86
C THR A 57 -9.52 -18.34 -4.31
N GLU A 58 -8.51 -18.61 -5.14
CA GLU A 58 -7.28 -19.31 -4.77
C GLU A 58 -6.16 -18.32 -4.51
N PHE A 59 -5.32 -18.62 -3.53
CA PHE A 59 -4.23 -17.77 -3.09
C PHE A 59 -2.94 -18.57 -3.02
N GLU A 60 -1.85 -17.91 -3.36
CA GLU A 60 -0.48 -18.36 -3.15
C GLU A 60 0.16 -17.56 -2.04
N GLN A 61 1.21 -18.10 -1.42
CA GLN A 61 1.93 -17.39 -0.37
C GLN A 61 3.42 -17.67 -0.40
N ALA A 62 4.19 -16.70 0.08
CA ALA A 62 5.62 -16.82 0.35
C ALA A 62 5.97 -16.13 1.67
N SER A 63 7.14 -16.45 2.19
CA SER A 63 7.69 -15.76 3.36
C SER A 63 9.13 -15.36 3.10
N VAL A 64 9.48 -14.14 3.52
CA VAL A 64 10.86 -13.62 3.46
C VAL A 64 11.25 -13.04 4.80
N THR A 65 12.55 -13.13 5.14
CA THR A 65 13.08 -12.60 6.40
C THR A 65 14.20 -11.61 6.09
N PHE A 66 14.19 -10.48 6.80
CA PHE A 66 15.16 -9.40 6.64
C PHE A 66 15.85 -9.10 7.97
N ALA A 67 17.16 -8.81 7.90
CA ALA A 67 17.87 -8.13 8.97
C ALA A 67 17.73 -6.62 8.77
N LEU A 68 17.28 -5.91 9.79
CA LEU A 68 17.00 -4.46 9.73
C LEU A 68 17.79 -3.71 10.81
N PRO A 69 18.11 -2.43 10.56
CA PRO A 69 18.74 -1.58 11.57
C PRO A 69 17.81 -1.34 12.76
N ASP A 70 18.39 -0.85 13.86
CA ASP A 70 17.64 -0.56 15.07
C ASP A 70 16.60 0.57 14.90
N GLY A 71 15.54 0.51 15.73
CA GLY A 71 14.45 1.49 15.79
C GLY A 71 13.19 1.06 15.02
N ALA A 72 12.11 0.77 15.76
CA ALA A 72 10.86 0.26 15.18
C ALA A 72 10.27 1.16 14.10
N HIS A 73 10.18 2.48 14.35
CA HIS A 73 9.69 3.44 13.35
C HIS A 73 10.54 3.45 12.08
N ARG A 74 11.87 3.46 12.24
CA ARG A 74 12.80 3.44 11.10
C ARG A 74 12.67 2.16 10.27
N ARG A 75 12.50 1.01 10.92
CA ARG A 75 12.28 -0.28 10.26
C ARG A 75 11.02 -0.26 9.40
N ARG A 76 9.91 0.26 9.92
CA ARG A 76 8.65 0.41 9.21
C ARG A 76 8.81 1.29 7.97
N VAL A 77 9.44 2.46 8.12
CA VAL A 77 9.70 3.39 7.01
C VAL A 77 10.57 2.73 5.93
N LEU A 78 11.64 2.01 6.31
CA LEU A 78 12.52 1.32 5.37
C LEU A 78 11.79 0.23 4.58
N LEU A 79 10.97 -0.59 5.26
CA LEU A 79 10.20 -1.66 4.61
C LEU A 79 9.18 -1.09 3.62
N LEU A 80 8.50 0.01 3.96
CA LEU A 80 7.54 0.68 3.07
C LEU A 80 8.25 1.40 1.92
N ALA A 81 9.39 2.04 2.16
CA ALA A 81 10.19 2.67 1.12
C ALA A 81 10.69 1.64 0.10
N ALA A 82 11.20 0.51 0.61
CA ALA A 82 11.62 -0.62 -0.23
C ALA A 82 10.43 -1.20 -1.01
N LEU A 83 9.27 -1.34 -0.38
CA LEU A 83 8.06 -1.86 -1.03
C LEU A 83 7.59 -0.93 -2.14
N GLY A 84 7.50 0.38 -1.89
CA GLY A 84 7.14 1.36 -2.91
C GLY A 84 8.07 1.32 -4.12
N SER A 85 9.39 1.21 -3.87
CA SER A 85 10.40 1.09 -4.93
C SER A 85 10.25 -0.22 -5.73
N ALA A 86 10.06 -1.34 -5.04
CA ALA A 86 9.91 -2.66 -5.66
C ALA A 86 8.63 -2.73 -6.51
N VAL A 87 7.48 -2.28 -5.98
CA VAL A 87 6.21 -2.27 -6.69
C VAL A 87 6.28 -1.32 -7.89
N SER A 88 6.87 -0.12 -7.75
CA SER A 88 7.07 0.81 -8.87
C SER A 88 7.88 0.18 -10.00
N THR A 89 8.96 -0.55 -9.65
CA THR A 89 9.80 -1.24 -10.64
C THR A 89 9.05 -2.40 -11.29
N TRP A 90 8.41 -3.23 -10.50
CA TRP A 90 7.62 -4.36 -10.98
C TRP A 90 6.47 -3.92 -11.90
N GLN A 91 5.72 -2.88 -11.51
CA GLN A 91 4.67 -2.32 -12.35
C GLN A 91 5.22 -1.75 -13.66
N ALA A 92 6.37 -1.06 -13.63
CA ALA A 92 7.01 -0.52 -14.82
C ALA A 92 7.46 -1.64 -15.77
N ASN A 93 8.05 -2.72 -15.25
CA ASN A 93 8.47 -3.89 -16.02
C ASN A 93 7.28 -4.59 -16.69
N ASN A 94 6.11 -4.52 -16.07
CA ASN A 94 4.85 -5.10 -16.58
C ASN A 94 3.96 -4.06 -17.33
N HIS A 95 4.53 -2.93 -17.75
CA HIS A 95 3.82 -1.85 -18.46
C HIS A 95 2.61 -1.28 -17.71
N ARG A 96 2.64 -1.31 -16.38
CA ARG A 96 1.57 -0.83 -15.47
C ARG A 96 1.98 0.35 -14.61
N GLY A 97 3.23 0.83 -14.76
CA GLY A 97 3.81 1.87 -13.90
C GLY A 97 3.04 3.19 -13.91
N SER A 98 3.07 3.88 -12.78
CA SER A 98 2.55 5.23 -12.59
C SER A 98 3.64 6.13 -12.04
N SER A 99 3.76 7.34 -12.56
CA SER A 99 4.66 8.37 -12.02
C SER A 99 4.17 8.98 -10.70
N ALA A 100 2.90 8.78 -10.36
CA ALA A 100 2.29 9.30 -9.14
C ALA A 100 2.69 8.53 -7.87
N GLY A 101 3.33 7.37 -8.03
CA GLY A 101 3.69 6.47 -6.93
C GLY A 101 2.71 5.29 -6.80
N VAL A 102 2.91 4.49 -5.77
CA VAL A 102 2.19 3.25 -5.48
C VAL A 102 1.19 3.49 -4.36
N LEU A 103 -0.08 3.18 -4.59
CA LEU A 103 -1.10 3.24 -3.55
C LEU A 103 -1.11 1.93 -2.78
N VAL A 104 -0.98 2.01 -1.46
CA VAL A 104 -1.09 0.87 -0.54
C VAL A 104 -2.08 1.22 0.57
N ASP A 105 -2.85 0.24 1.02
CA ASP A 105 -3.62 0.36 2.26
C ASP A 105 -2.74 -0.11 3.42
N LEU A 106 -2.77 0.60 4.53
CA LEU A 106 -1.99 0.30 5.73
C LEU A 106 -2.90 -0.03 6.91
N ASP A 107 -2.57 -1.09 7.64
CA ASP A 107 -3.07 -1.41 8.99
C ASP A 107 -1.87 -1.78 9.87
N LEU A 108 -1.11 -0.75 10.29
CA LEU A 108 0.18 -0.93 10.97
C LEU A 108 0.09 -0.94 12.50
N GLU A 109 -1.09 -0.79 13.05
CA GLU A 109 -1.30 -0.80 14.51
C GLU A 109 -2.28 -1.89 14.95
N ASN A 110 -2.66 -2.78 14.03
CA ASN A 110 -3.71 -3.79 14.27
C ASN A 110 -5.02 -3.22 14.86
N THR A 111 -5.26 -1.94 14.55
CA THR A 111 -6.43 -1.21 15.06
C THR A 111 -7.66 -1.39 14.19
N GLY A 112 -7.51 -2.05 13.03
CA GLY A 112 -8.53 -2.12 11.98
C GLY A 112 -8.77 -0.77 11.29
N ALA A 113 -7.92 0.22 11.53
CA ALA A 113 -7.98 1.54 10.89
C ALA A 113 -7.27 1.52 9.53
N VAL A 114 -7.72 0.67 8.63
CA VAL A 114 -7.16 0.57 7.28
C VAL A 114 -7.32 1.90 6.54
N HIS A 115 -6.21 2.43 6.02
CA HIS A 115 -6.21 3.69 5.28
C HIS A 115 -5.16 3.70 4.17
N PRO A 116 -5.39 4.41 3.05
CA PRO A 116 -4.46 4.45 1.95
C PRO A 116 -3.29 5.42 2.19
N VAL A 117 -2.12 5.01 1.74
CA VAL A 117 -0.94 5.88 1.62
C VAL A 117 -0.36 5.71 0.22
N ARG A 118 0.06 6.83 -0.39
CA ARG A 118 0.74 6.78 -1.68
C ARG A 118 2.24 6.85 -1.48
N LEU A 119 2.94 5.73 -1.71
CA LEU A 119 4.39 5.63 -1.64
C LEU A 119 5.04 6.27 -2.88
N PRO A 120 6.24 6.87 -2.76
CA PRO A 120 6.92 7.51 -3.89
C PRO A 120 7.24 6.54 -5.04
N ALA A 121 7.22 7.03 -6.28
CA ALA A 121 7.61 6.27 -7.47
C ALA A 121 9.13 6.38 -7.70
N LEU A 122 9.91 5.58 -7.00
CA LEU A 122 11.35 5.47 -7.25
C LEU A 122 11.68 4.03 -7.64
N ARG A 123 12.39 3.83 -8.74
CA ARG A 123 12.78 2.48 -9.17
C ARG A 123 13.93 1.93 -8.32
N THR A 124 14.02 0.60 -8.23
CA THR A 124 15.04 -0.08 -7.42
C THR A 124 16.47 0.17 -7.92
N ASP A 125 16.68 0.37 -9.21
CA ASP A 125 17.98 0.73 -9.79
C ASP A 125 18.48 2.11 -9.31
N ALA A 126 17.57 3.05 -9.10
CA ALA A 126 17.89 4.37 -8.56
C ALA A 126 18.38 4.33 -7.10
N LEU A 127 18.12 3.26 -6.36
CA LEU A 127 18.62 3.07 -4.99
C LEU A 127 20.16 2.92 -4.92
N ALA A 128 20.84 2.76 -6.05
CA ALA A 128 22.29 2.83 -6.11
C ALA A 128 22.84 4.22 -5.73
N VAL A 129 22.02 5.28 -5.92
CA VAL A 129 22.42 6.67 -5.62
C VAL A 129 22.07 7.02 -4.17
N PRO A 130 23.08 7.34 -3.31
CA PRO A 130 22.84 7.59 -1.88
C PRO A 130 21.82 8.69 -1.59
N SER A 131 21.89 9.82 -2.26
CA SER A 131 20.97 10.94 -2.06
C SER A 131 19.52 10.60 -2.40
N LEU A 132 19.30 9.75 -3.42
CA LEU A 132 17.95 9.32 -3.78
C LEU A 132 17.38 8.35 -2.73
N ARG A 133 18.22 7.51 -2.10
CA ARG A 133 17.78 6.64 -1.00
C ARG A 133 17.33 7.44 0.22
N GLU A 134 18.14 8.43 0.62
CA GLU A 134 17.82 9.32 1.74
C GLU A 134 16.51 10.06 1.46
N HIS A 135 16.37 10.67 0.29
CA HIS A 135 15.14 11.33 -0.12
C HIS A 135 13.92 10.43 -0.12
N LEU A 136 14.06 9.17 -0.56
CA LEU A 136 12.98 8.20 -0.54
C LEU A 136 12.51 7.90 0.89
N VAL A 137 13.46 7.63 1.80
CA VAL A 137 13.16 7.34 3.20
C VAL A 137 12.49 8.54 3.88
N ASP A 138 13.01 9.74 3.66
CA ASP A 138 12.44 10.97 4.21
C ASP A 138 11.05 11.28 3.65
N ASP A 139 10.82 11.04 2.35
CA ASP A 139 9.53 11.26 1.73
C ASP A 139 8.48 10.27 2.27
N VAL A 140 8.83 9.00 2.43
CA VAL A 140 7.94 8.00 3.04
C VAL A 140 7.64 8.39 4.50
N SER A 141 8.65 8.75 5.29
CA SER A 141 8.46 9.17 6.68
C SER A 141 7.52 10.38 6.78
N ARG A 142 7.70 11.39 5.92
CA ARG A 142 6.84 12.58 5.86
C ARG A 142 5.40 12.23 5.47
N ARG A 143 5.20 11.34 4.49
CA ARG A 143 3.87 10.91 4.06
C ARG A 143 3.14 10.16 5.18
N LEU A 144 3.82 9.28 5.90
CA LEU A 144 3.25 8.59 7.05
C LEU A 144 2.88 9.59 8.16
N GLY A 145 3.76 10.55 8.47
CA GLY A 145 3.50 11.58 9.47
C GLY A 145 2.41 12.59 9.09
N SER A 146 2.09 12.72 7.79
CA SER A 146 1.04 13.64 7.30
C SER A 146 -0.36 13.03 7.26
N VAL A 147 -0.51 11.75 7.58
CA VAL A 147 -1.81 11.07 7.59
C VAL A 147 -2.73 11.68 8.65
N PRO A 148 -3.89 12.26 8.28
CA PRO A 148 -4.80 12.88 9.23
C PRO A 148 -5.27 11.88 10.28
N ASN A 149 -5.15 12.25 11.55
CA ASN A 149 -5.56 11.45 12.71
C ASN A 149 -5.05 9.98 12.66
N GLY A 150 -3.86 9.73 12.05
CA GLY A 150 -3.32 8.37 11.88
C GLY A 150 -4.22 7.45 11.06
N GLY A 151 -5.06 7.98 10.19
CA GLY A 151 -5.96 7.21 9.32
C GLY A 151 -7.26 6.74 9.96
N ARG A 152 -7.47 6.97 11.26
CA ARG A 152 -8.60 6.42 12.04
C ARG A 152 -9.97 6.80 11.51
N ASP A 153 -10.08 7.97 10.88
CA ASP A 153 -11.36 8.48 10.36
C ASP A 153 -11.56 8.21 8.86
N TYR A 154 -10.58 7.56 8.21
CA TYR A 154 -10.67 7.33 6.76
C TYR A 154 -11.95 6.61 6.34
N ALA A 155 -12.33 5.55 7.07
CA ALA A 155 -13.56 4.81 6.80
C ALA A 155 -14.81 5.71 6.82
N LEU A 156 -14.85 6.72 7.71
CA LEU A 156 -15.93 7.70 7.77
C LEU A 156 -15.91 8.63 6.56
N THR A 157 -14.73 9.04 6.10
CA THR A 157 -14.59 9.92 4.93
C THR A 157 -15.05 9.25 3.63
N ARG A 158 -15.03 7.90 3.57
CA ARG A 158 -15.53 7.14 2.41
C ARG A 158 -17.02 7.35 2.12
N ASN A 159 -17.77 7.85 3.09
CA ASN A 159 -19.19 8.19 2.91
C ASN A 159 -19.40 9.51 2.14
N TYR A 160 -18.36 10.33 1.97
CA TYR A 160 -18.47 11.56 1.19
C TYR A 160 -18.49 11.25 -0.32
N PRO A 161 -19.35 11.96 -1.10
CA PRO A 161 -19.49 11.71 -2.55
C PRO A 161 -18.17 11.78 -3.32
N ALA A 162 -17.24 12.66 -2.90
CA ALA A 162 -15.93 12.81 -3.53
C ALA A 162 -15.03 11.56 -3.40
N LEU A 163 -15.30 10.68 -2.44
CA LEU A 163 -14.51 9.47 -2.15
C LEU A 163 -15.28 8.18 -2.39
N ALA A 164 -16.61 8.19 -2.33
CA ALA A 164 -17.45 6.99 -2.36
C ALA A 164 -17.23 6.11 -3.61
N SER A 165 -16.95 6.72 -4.77
CA SER A 165 -16.73 6.01 -6.05
C SER A 165 -15.26 5.77 -6.39
N ARG A 166 -14.31 6.24 -5.56
CA ARG A 166 -12.88 6.07 -5.84
C ARG A 166 -12.43 4.66 -5.55
N ALA A 167 -11.59 4.10 -6.43
CA ALA A 167 -10.95 2.81 -6.17
C ALA A 167 -9.97 2.95 -4.99
N GLY A 168 -9.93 1.93 -4.13
CA GLY A 168 -8.92 1.76 -3.09
C GLY A 168 -7.61 1.20 -3.64
N ALA A 169 -6.67 0.91 -2.74
CA ALA A 169 -5.43 0.24 -3.08
C ALA A 169 -5.67 -1.22 -3.52
N GLN A 170 -4.71 -1.76 -4.25
CA GLN A 170 -4.70 -3.17 -4.66
C GLN A 170 -3.79 -4.01 -3.74
N ILE A 171 -3.03 -3.34 -2.89
CA ILE A 171 -2.04 -3.92 -1.99
C ILE A 171 -2.37 -3.45 -0.58
N ILE A 172 -2.36 -4.36 0.38
CA ILE A 172 -2.44 -4.02 1.81
C ILE A 172 -1.17 -4.43 2.53
N VAL A 173 -0.77 -3.63 3.52
CA VAL A 173 0.34 -3.92 4.43
C VAL A 173 -0.19 -3.87 5.85
N CYS A 174 -0.08 -4.99 6.56
CA CYS A 174 -0.53 -5.14 7.93
C CYS A 174 0.64 -5.41 8.86
N GLU A 175 0.53 -5.01 10.10
CA GLU A 175 1.35 -5.54 11.19
C GLU A 175 0.82 -6.95 11.49
N ASP A 176 1.69 -7.95 11.40
CA ASP A 176 1.37 -9.37 11.36
C ASP A 176 0.59 -9.84 10.12
N ALA A 177 0.63 -11.13 9.90
CA ALA A 177 -0.09 -11.72 8.77
C ALA A 177 -1.59 -11.80 9.08
N LEU A 178 -2.40 -11.42 8.11
CA LEU A 178 -3.84 -11.65 8.20
C LEU A 178 -4.13 -13.15 8.39
N ALA A 179 -5.12 -13.47 9.22
CA ALA A 179 -5.56 -14.85 9.43
C ALA A 179 -6.16 -15.45 8.14
N GLU A 180 -6.85 -14.62 7.36
CA GLU A 180 -7.38 -14.96 6.04
C GLU A 180 -6.95 -13.88 5.03
N PRO A 181 -6.71 -14.27 3.75
CA PRO A 181 -6.40 -13.31 2.70
C PRO A 181 -7.50 -12.25 2.54
N SER A 182 -7.09 -11.02 2.31
CA SER A 182 -8.02 -9.93 2.06
C SER A 182 -8.79 -10.16 0.77
N ARG A 183 -10.11 -10.05 0.83
CA ARG A 183 -10.96 -10.16 -0.37
C ARG A 183 -10.93 -8.91 -1.23
N ASP A 184 -10.43 -7.80 -0.71
CA ASP A 184 -10.43 -6.50 -1.37
C ASP A 184 -9.11 -6.14 -2.03
N HIS A 185 -8.03 -6.85 -1.69
CA HIS A 185 -6.69 -6.62 -2.21
C HIS A 185 -6.23 -7.78 -3.10
N ALA A 186 -5.31 -7.50 -4.01
CA ALA A 186 -4.68 -8.49 -4.88
C ALA A 186 -3.44 -9.10 -4.22
N ILE A 187 -2.80 -8.34 -3.33
CA ILE A 187 -1.60 -8.75 -2.58
C ILE A 187 -1.71 -8.24 -1.14
N ASP A 188 -1.46 -9.14 -0.19
CA ASP A 188 -1.38 -8.85 1.24
C ASP A 188 0.05 -9.04 1.73
N PHE A 189 0.58 -8.05 2.43
CA PHE A 189 1.87 -8.11 3.13
C PHE A 189 1.63 -8.05 4.63
N GLY A 190 1.81 -9.17 5.32
CA GLY A 190 1.81 -9.23 6.78
C GLY A 190 3.25 -9.16 7.30
N ILE A 191 3.61 -8.13 8.05
CA ILE A 191 4.99 -7.86 8.48
C ILE A 191 5.09 -7.95 9.98
N SER A 192 5.79 -8.96 10.49
CA SER A 192 6.10 -9.11 11.91
C SER A 192 7.55 -8.69 12.17
N VAL A 193 7.77 -7.78 13.09
CA VAL A 193 9.10 -7.27 13.45
C VAL A 193 9.44 -7.72 14.86
N THR A 194 10.58 -8.41 15.02
CA THR A 194 11.09 -8.82 16.33
C THR A 194 11.95 -7.72 16.95
N ASP A 195 12.09 -7.75 18.28
CA ASP A 195 12.98 -6.83 19.02
C ASP A 195 14.45 -6.96 18.60
N ALA A 196 14.85 -8.14 18.13
CA ALA A 196 16.21 -8.44 17.69
C ALA A 196 16.58 -7.83 16.31
N GLY A 197 15.73 -6.99 15.73
CA GLY A 197 16.02 -6.35 14.43
C GLY A 197 15.74 -7.23 13.21
N THR A 198 15.03 -8.33 13.39
CA THR A 198 14.60 -9.19 12.29
C THR A 198 13.15 -8.89 11.95
N ALA A 199 12.85 -8.69 10.68
CA ALA A 199 11.48 -8.64 10.18
C ALA A 199 11.20 -9.87 9.33
N THR A 200 10.06 -10.51 9.58
CA THR A 200 9.53 -11.57 8.73
C THR A 200 8.27 -11.06 8.05
N ALA A 201 8.23 -11.15 6.74
CA ALA A 201 7.04 -10.82 5.96
C ALA A 201 6.44 -12.08 5.36
N ARG A 202 5.14 -12.26 5.56
CA ARG A 202 4.31 -13.21 4.83
C ARG A 202 3.60 -12.44 3.73
N ILE A 203 3.75 -12.90 2.50
CA ILE A 203 3.12 -12.31 1.33
C ILE A 203 2.10 -13.32 0.82
N THR A 204 0.84 -12.88 0.67
CA THR A 204 -0.24 -13.69 0.11
C THR A 204 -0.81 -12.95 -1.08
N TRP A 205 -1.07 -13.65 -2.18
CA TRP A 205 -1.61 -13.04 -3.40
C TRP A 205 -2.59 -13.97 -4.11
N ALA A 206 -3.44 -13.38 -4.93
CA ALA A 206 -4.37 -14.10 -5.78
C ALA A 206 -3.61 -14.97 -6.81
N ALA A 207 -3.92 -16.24 -6.91
CA ALA A 207 -3.18 -17.23 -7.72
C ALA A 207 -3.10 -16.88 -9.23
N ASN A 208 -4.04 -16.07 -9.72
CA ASN A 208 -4.03 -15.56 -11.10
C ASN A 208 -3.20 -14.28 -11.30
N LEU A 209 -2.51 -13.80 -10.28
CA LEU A 209 -1.59 -12.66 -10.38
C LEU A 209 -0.17 -13.16 -10.67
N HIS A 210 0.34 -12.87 -11.87
CA HIS A 210 1.65 -13.33 -12.29
C HIS A 210 2.76 -12.34 -11.94
N GLY A 211 3.98 -12.88 -11.77
CA GLY A 211 5.20 -12.10 -11.56
C GLY A 211 5.41 -11.63 -10.13
N VAL A 212 4.68 -12.17 -9.15
CA VAL A 212 4.86 -11.81 -7.73
C VAL A 212 6.22 -12.26 -7.18
N ASP A 213 6.79 -13.36 -7.68
CA ASP A 213 8.16 -13.78 -7.33
C ASP A 213 9.19 -12.71 -7.71
N GLU A 214 8.99 -12.03 -8.85
CA GLU A 214 9.84 -10.90 -9.24
C GLU A 214 9.67 -9.74 -8.25
N LEU A 215 8.45 -9.41 -7.87
CA LEU A 215 8.17 -8.37 -6.87
C LEU A 215 8.87 -8.69 -5.55
N ILE A 216 8.79 -9.92 -5.06
CA ILE A 216 9.43 -10.36 -3.81
C ILE A 216 10.96 -10.22 -3.91
N ARG A 217 11.57 -10.61 -5.03
CA ARG A 217 13.01 -10.44 -5.26
C ARG A 217 13.43 -8.97 -5.29
N LEU A 218 12.65 -8.12 -5.98
CA LEU A 218 12.88 -6.68 -6.05
C LEU A 218 12.76 -6.03 -4.66
N TRP A 219 11.76 -6.44 -3.88
CA TRP A 219 11.59 -5.94 -2.52
C TRP A 219 12.75 -6.34 -1.62
N SER A 220 13.15 -7.60 -1.65
CA SER A 220 14.31 -8.10 -0.87
C SER A 220 15.60 -7.35 -1.21
N ALA A 221 15.86 -7.10 -2.50
CA ALA A 221 17.03 -6.33 -2.94
C ALA A 221 16.95 -4.85 -2.48
N ALA A 222 15.75 -4.24 -2.54
CA ALA A 222 15.54 -2.86 -2.09
C ALA A 222 15.73 -2.71 -0.58
N VAL A 223 15.20 -3.65 0.23
CA VAL A 223 15.40 -3.68 1.69
C VAL A 223 16.89 -3.76 2.02
N HIS A 224 17.61 -4.67 1.36
CA HIS A 224 19.06 -4.81 1.57
C HIS A 224 19.82 -3.53 1.22
N SER A 225 19.51 -2.90 0.09
CA SER A 225 20.13 -1.64 -0.35
C SER A 225 19.88 -0.48 0.63
N LEU A 226 18.68 -0.39 1.20
CA LEU A 226 18.33 0.66 2.18
C LEU A 226 18.93 0.37 3.56
N ALA A 227 18.99 -0.89 3.99
CA ALA A 227 19.56 -1.27 5.28
C ALA A 227 21.08 -1.02 5.36
N LEU A 228 21.83 -1.36 4.31
CA LEU A 228 23.28 -1.13 4.26
C LEU A 228 23.66 0.36 4.38
N ALA A 229 22.87 1.26 3.80
CA ALA A 229 23.15 2.69 3.86
C ALA A 229 23.06 3.26 5.27
N THR A 230 22.26 2.65 6.12
CA THR A 230 22.06 3.15 7.50
C THR A 230 23.16 2.74 8.46
N THR A 231 23.88 1.67 8.18
CA THR A 231 25.05 1.23 8.97
C THR A 231 26.30 2.04 8.67
N GLY A 232 26.45 2.58 7.46
CA GLY A 232 27.60 3.38 7.05
C GLY A 232 27.59 4.84 7.58
N SER A 233 26.42 5.40 7.91
CA SER A 233 26.29 6.79 8.39
C SER A 233 26.57 6.98 9.89
N SER A 234 26.64 5.90 10.67
CA SER A 234 26.92 5.94 12.12
C SER A 234 28.41 5.89 12.49
N ALA A 235 29.31 5.83 11.49
CA ALA A 235 30.76 5.68 11.69
C ALA A 235 31.58 6.90 11.24
N ALA A 236 30.95 8.07 11.03
CA ALA A 236 31.61 9.33 10.64
C ALA A 236 31.47 10.38 11.72
#